data_7133e0a380ea951e1ac67b7f4a3366cc
#
_entry.id   7133e0a380ea951e1ac67b7f4a3366cc
#
_cell.length_a   1.000
_cell.length_b   1.000
_cell.length_c   1.000
_cell.angle_alpha   90.00
_cell.angle_beta   90.00
_cell.angle_gamma   90.00
#
_symmetry.space_group_name_H-M   'P 1'
#
loop_
_entity.id
_entity.type
_entity.pdbx_description
1 polymer ?
#
loop_
_entity_poly.entity_id
_entity_poly.type
_entity_poly.pdbx_seq_one_letter_code
_entity_poly.pdbx_strand_id
1 'polypeptide(L)'
;VPQAHTIVTVQSKYAMERSLFMKKKFTSLLVFVLLISMVLPAGTSFAAGKKPKLNMKKLNMTVGSTFSLRVYNAKKKHKITFTSSKPSIATVKTETQNARYASVSALAIGSSVITVTVKKGKKVVRNLKCRVRVSPNAVSIKFMKNQVSVPLSQRTRLETIIKPNTSAERPVFESSDESIAIVNSRGVVMGVSPGTVTITATLLSRNLTASCVVTVLPDSTTSSTKPKKYYEKKKLQSIAYQSADTL
;
A
#
# COMPACT_ATOMS: atom_id res chain seq x y z
N VAL A 1 -80.86 -44.39 -33.01
CA VAL A 1 -79.78 -43.40 -32.88
C VAL A 1 -78.87 -43.80 -31.74
N PRO A 2 -77.85 -44.69 -31.92
CA PRO A 2 -76.88 -44.98 -30.87
C PRO A 2 -75.39 -44.65 -31.29
N GLN A 3 -75.12 -43.82 -32.29
CA GLN A 3 -73.68 -43.58 -32.68
C GLN A 3 -73.01 -42.38 -32.08
N ALA A 4 -73.72 -41.40 -31.52
CA ALA A 4 -73.12 -40.20 -30.98
C ALA A 4 -72.38 -40.40 -29.62
N HIS A 5 -72.84 -41.29 -28.79
CA HIS A 5 -72.26 -41.55 -27.44
C HIS A 5 -70.93 -42.28 -27.51
N THR A 6 -70.70 -43.15 -28.49
CA THR A 6 -69.44 -43.92 -28.62
C THR A 6 -68.28 -43.07 -29.10
N ILE A 7 -68.51 -42.08 -29.95
CA ILE A 7 -67.46 -41.18 -30.47
C ILE A 7 -66.94 -40.24 -29.40
N VAL A 8 -67.83 -39.72 -28.52
CA VAL A 8 -67.42 -38.79 -27.45
C VAL A 8 -66.55 -39.50 -26.39
N THR A 9 -66.86 -40.76 -26.06
CA THR A 9 -66.06 -41.54 -25.09
C THR A 9 -64.67 -41.93 -25.63
N VAL A 10 -64.56 -42.21 -26.92
CA VAL A 10 -63.26 -42.52 -27.53
C VAL A 10 -62.39 -41.25 -27.61
N GLN A 11 -62.95 -40.10 -28.01
CA GLN A 11 -62.21 -38.84 -28.06
C GLN A 11 -61.73 -38.39 -26.67
N SER A 12 -62.54 -38.56 -25.62
CA SER A 12 -62.11 -38.20 -24.24
C SER A 12 -61.00 -39.12 -23.72
N LYS A 13 -61.04 -40.40 -24.05
CA LYS A 13 -60.02 -41.38 -23.69
C LYS A 13 -58.68 -41.07 -24.35
N TYR A 14 -58.66 -40.70 -25.64
CA TYR A 14 -57.47 -40.31 -26.38
C TYR A 14 -56.90 -38.96 -25.88
N ALA A 15 -57.73 -38.04 -25.49
CA ALA A 15 -57.28 -36.75 -24.91
C ALA A 15 -56.63 -36.99 -23.54
N MET A 16 -57.17 -37.87 -22.72
CA MET A 16 -56.65 -38.20 -21.40
C MET A 16 -55.34 -38.99 -21.48
N GLU A 17 -55.21 -39.93 -22.39
CA GLU A 17 -53.94 -40.65 -22.62
C GLU A 17 -52.81 -39.76 -23.18
N ARG A 18 -53.12 -38.81 -24.08
CA ARG A 18 -52.15 -37.79 -24.54
C ARG A 18 -51.70 -36.89 -23.43
N SER A 19 -52.57 -36.46 -22.56
CA SER A 19 -52.26 -35.63 -21.37
C SER A 19 -51.35 -36.37 -20.38
N LEU A 20 -51.62 -37.63 -20.11
CA LEU A 20 -50.77 -38.51 -19.28
C LEU A 20 -49.41 -38.82 -19.90
N PHE A 21 -49.36 -39.03 -21.21
CA PHE A 21 -48.09 -39.28 -21.94
C PHE A 21 -47.21 -38.02 -21.99
N MET A 22 -47.82 -36.84 -22.18
CA MET A 22 -47.06 -35.58 -22.11
C MET A 22 -46.58 -35.28 -20.69
N LYS A 23 -47.37 -35.50 -19.66
CA LYS A 23 -46.96 -35.34 -18.25
C LYS A 23 -45.81 -36.30 -17.89
N LYS A 24 -45.82 -37.55 -18.31
CA LYS A 24 -44.70 -38.49 -18.10
C LYS A 24 -43.43 -38.09 -18.81
N LYS A 25 -43.49 -37.57 -20.04
CA LYS A 25 -42.32 -37.06 -20.76
C LYS A 25 -41.78 -35.79 -20.15
N PHE A 26 -42.65 -34.88 -19.66
CA PHE A 26 -42.23 -33.63 -19.00
C PHE A 26 -41.58 -33.90 -17.66
N THR A 27 -42.12 -34.80 -16.85
CA THR A 27 -41.48 -35.21 -15.59
C THR A 27 -40.16 -35.90 -15.78
N SER A 28 -40.06 -36.79 -16.82
CA SER A 28 -38.81 -37.48 -17.17
C SER A 28 -37.75 -36.48 -17.66
N LEU A 29 -38.13 -35.47 -18.47
CA LEU A 29 -37.24 -34.43 -18.93
C LEU A 29 -36.77 -33.51 -17.77
N LEU A 30 -37.67 -33.18 -16.85
CA LEU A 30 -37.36 -32.37 -15.68
C LEU A 30 -36.39 -33.10 -14.72
N VAL A 31 -36.60 -34.38 -14.48
CA VAL A 31 -35.71 -35.24 -13.68
C VAL A 31 -34.35 -35.38 -14.35
N PHE A 32 -34.29 -35.51 -15.70
CA PHE A 32 -33.04 -35.59 -16.42
C PHE A 32 -32.24 -34.27 -16.39
N VAL A 33 -32.92 -33.13 -16.48
CA VAL A 33 -32.31 -31.81 -16.33
C VAL A 33 -31.80 -31.59 -14.90
N LEU A 34 -32.57 -32.01 -13.87
CA LEU A 34 -32.15 -31.95 -12.46
C LEU A 34 -30.95 -32.87 -12.16
N LEU A 35 -30.90 -34.08 -12.77
CA LEU A 35 -29.75 -34.99 -12.62
C LEU A 35 -28.49 -34.45 -13.32
N ILE A 36 -28.62 -33.77 -14.45
CA ILE A 36 -27.49 -33.13 -15.14
C ILE A 36 -26.96 -31.93 -14.33
N SER A 37 -27.84 -31.20 -13.64
CA SER A 37 -27.39 -30.07 -12.78
C SER A 37 -26.67 -30.54 -11.51
N MET A 38 -26.88 -31.77 -11.05
CA MET A 38 -26.14 -32.35 -9.93
C MET A 38 -24.77 -32.94 -10.33
N VAL A 39 -24.54 -33.20 -11.62
CA VAL A 39 -23.25 -33.76 -12.14
C VAL A 39 -22.32 -32.67 -12.70
N LEU A 40 -22.78 -31.41 -12.77
CA LEU A 40 -21.83 -30.32 -12.98
C LEU A 40 -20.93 -30.27 -11.74
N PRO A 41 -19.62 -30.60 -11.86
CA PRO A 41 -18.72 -30.37 -10.74
C PRO A 41 -18.92 -28.92 -10.37
N ALA A 42 -19.34 -28.65 -9.11
CA ALA A 42 -19.29 -27.32 -8.56
C ALA A 42 -17.92 -26.80 -8.94
N GLY A 43 -17.89 -25.84 -9.87
CA GLY A 43 -16.64 -25.32 -10.40
C GLY A 43 -15.78 -24.99 -9.21
N THR A 44 -14.78 -25.84 -8.94
CA THR A 44 -13.76 -25.53 -7.96
C THR A 44 -13.14 -24.28 -8.50
N SER A 45 -13.64 -23.13 -8.01
CA SER A 45 -12.97 -21.87 -8.19
C SER A 45 -11.60 -22.07 -7.55
N PHE A 46 -10.66 -22.56 -8.36
CA PHE A 46 -9.26 -22.54 -7.98
C PHE A 46 -8.92 -21.07 -7.80
N ALA A 47 -9.05 -20.59 -6.57
CA ALA A 47 -8.60 -19.26 -6.22
C ALA A 47 -7.17 -19.16 -6.75
N ALA A 48 -7.02 -18.40 -7.85
CA ALA A 48 -5.76 -18.30 -8.56
C ALA A 48 -4.73 -17.81 -7.53
N GLY A 49 -3.85 -18.71 -7.12
CA GLY A 49 -2.91 -18.46 -6.02
C GLY A 49 -2.17 -17.15 -6.26
N LYS A 50 -2.14 -16.28 -5.27
CA LYS A 50 -1.50 -14.95 -5.39
C LYS A 50 -0.12 -15.08 -6.00
N LYS A 51 0.13 -14.38 -7.11
CA LYS A 51 1.41 -14.41 -7.84
C LYS A 51 2.54 -13.81 -6.99
N PRO A 52 3.78 -14.30 -7.09
CA PRO A 52 4.93 -13.70 -6.42
C PRO A 52 5.07 -12.21 -6.74
N LYS A 53 5.37 -11.39 -5.72
CA LYS A 53 5.60 -9.94 -5.86
C LYS A 53 6.70 -9.47 -4.91
N LEU A 54 7.34 -8.35 -5.22
CA LEU A 54 8.30 -7.69 -4.33
C LEU A 54 7.59 -6.73 -3.37
N ASN A 55 8.19 -6.50 -2.20
CA ASN A 55 7.82 -5.40 -1.30
C ASN A 55 8.04 -4.03 -1.99
N MET A 56 9.13 -3.87 -2.73
CA MET A 56 9.44 -2.63 -3.44
C MET A 56 9.83 -2.90 -4.90
N LYS A 57 9.37 -2.03 -5.81
CA LYS A 57 9.73 -2.05 -7.24
C LYS A 57 10.74 -0.97 -7.60
N LYS A 58 10.88 0.05 -6.77
CA LYS A 58 11.83 1.16 -6.89
C LYS A 58 12.41 1.44 -5.52
N LEU A 59 13.72 1.57 -5.43
CA LEU A 59 14.46 1.92 -4.23
C LEU A 59 15.31 3.16 -4.54
N ASN A 60 15.14 4.20 -3.72
CA ASN A 60 16.09 5.31 -3.66
C ASN A 60 16.92 5.11 -2.41
N MET A 61 18.22 4.97 -2.59
CA MET A 61 19.19 4.67 -1.54
C MET A 61 20.31 5.70 -1.58
N THR A 62 21.03 5.85 -0.49
CA THR A 62 22.27 6.62 -0.43
C THR A 62 23.46 5.67 -0.34
N VAL A 63 24.62 6.12 -0.74
CA VAL A 63 25.85 5.32 -0.65
C VAL A 63 26.05 4.81 0.78
N GLY A 64 26.37 3.53 0.92
CA GLY A 64 26.57 2.86 2.21
C GLY A 64 25.28 2.32 2.86
N SER A 65 24.10 2.71 2.38
CA SER A 65 22.84 2.20 2.94
C SER A 65 22.51 0.78 2.49
N THR A 66 21.70 0.08 3.29
CA THR A 66 21.21 -1.27 2.99
C THR A 66 19.69 -1.30 3.05
N PHE A 67 19.08 -2.24 2.30
CA PHE A 67 17.62 -2.43 2.27
C PHE A 67 17.29 -3.92 2.15
N SER A 68 16.34 -4.40 2.97
CA SER A 68 15.84 -5.79 2.86
C SER A 68 14.75 -5.90 1.81
N LEU A 69 15.09 -6.51 0.67
CA LEU A 69 14.17 -6.79 -0.43
C LEU A 69 13.50 -8.14 -0.18
N ARG A 70 12.15 -8.16 -0.20
CA ARG A 70 11.35 -9.34 0.14
C ARG A 70 10.47 -9.77 -1.03
N VAL A 71 10.39 -11.10 -1.23
CA VAL A 71 9.45 -11.74 -2.17
C VAL A 71 8.24 -12.28 -1.41
N TYR A 72 7.07 -11.70 -1.65
CA TYR A 72 5.79 -12.20 -1.15
C TYR A 72 5.20 -13.27 -2.06
N ASN A 73 4.33 -14.11 -1.51
CA ASN A 73 3.55 -15.13 -2.22
C ASN A 73 4.41 -16.19 -2.93
N ALA A 74 5.68 -16.31 -2.59
CA ALA A 74 6.50 -17.42 -3.03
C ALA A 74 6.17 -18.67 -2.18
N LYS A 75 5.91 -19.81 -2.82
CA LYS A 75 5.65 -21.09 -2.15
C LYS A 75 6.96 -21.71 -1.65
N LYS A 76 6.92 -22.61 -0.63
CA LYS A 76 8.13 -23.31 -0.09
C LYS A 76 8.97 -23.99 -1.19
N LYS A 77 8.32 -24.57 -2.20
CA LYS A 77 8.96 -25.24 -3.34
C LYS A 77 9.53 -24.33 -4.42
N HIS A 78 9.45 -22.99 -4.25
CA HIS A 78 10.04 -22.06 -5.20
C HIS A 78 11.51 -21.78 -4.83
N LYS A 79 12.40 -21.94 -5.82
CA LYS A 79 13.78 -21.45 -5.75
C LYS A 79 13.79 -19.98 -6.19
N ILE A 80 14.37 -19.10 -5.37
CA ILE A 80 14.44 -17.66 -5.62
C ILE A 80 15.92 -17.29 -5.78
N THR A 81 16.21 -16.53 -6.83
CA THR A 81 17.57 -16.04 -7.11
C THR A 81 17.51 -14.54 -7.33
N PHE A 82 18.41 -13.82 -6.70
CA PHE A 82 18.55 -12.38 -6.83
C PHE A 82 19.86 -12.08 -7.60
N THR A 83 19.80 -11.17 -8.56
CA THR A 83 20.95 -10.75 -9.35
C THR A 83 20.93 -9.24 -9.55
N SER A 84 22.09 -8.59 -9.48
CA SER A 84 22.24 -7.16 -9.77
C SER A 84 22.77 -6.99 -11.20
N SER A 85 22.19 -6.05 -11.94
CA SER A 85 22.70 -5.69 -13.29
C SER A 85 24.02 -4.90 -13.25
N LYS A 86 24.29 -4.21 -12.13
CA LYS A 86 25.51 -3.43 -11.89
C LYS A 86 25.94 -3.61 -10.44
N PRO A 87 26.69 -4.72 -10.10
CA PRO A 87 27.11 -4.99 -8.73
C PRO A 87 28.00 -3.90 -8.13
N SER A 88 28.78 -3.18 -8.94
CA SER A 88 29.60 -2.04 -8.50
C SER A 88 28.79 -0.86 -7.97
N ILE A 89 27.52 -0.73 -8.39
CA ILE A 89 26.61 0.32 -7.90
C ILE A 89 25.76 -0.19 -6.72
N ALA A 90 25.15 -1.37 -6.89
CA ALA A 90 24.36 -1.99 -5.85
C ALA A 90 24.51 -3.51 -5.91
N THR A 91 24.94 -4.11 -4.80
CA THR A 91 24.99 -5.56 -4.64
C THR A 91 23.71 -6.09 -4.03
N VAL A 92 23.48 -7.40 -4.20
CA VAL A 92 22.38 -8.11 -3.56
C VAL A 92 22.89 -9.44 -3.00
N LYS A 93 22.66 -9.68 -1.71
CA LYS A 93 23.03 -10.92 -1.01
C LYS A 93 21.75 -11.57 -0.45
N THR A 94 21.47 -12.80 -0.87
CA THR A 94 20.35 -13.58 -0.35
C THR A 94 20.60 -13.94 1.12
N GLU A 95 19.58 -13.84 1.98
CA GLU A 95 19.68 -14.25 3.36
C GLU A 95 19.71 -15.79 3.47
N THR A 96 20.65 -16.31 4.26
CA THR A 96 20.88 -17.75 4.44
C THR A 96 19.70 -18.45 5.09
N GLN A 97 19.08 -17.81 6.08
CA GLN A 97 17.96 -18.39 6.83
C GLN A 97 16.62 -18.33 6.07
N ASN A 98 16.46 -17.38 5.16
CA ASN A 98 15.22 -17.23 4.40
C ASN A 98 15.46 -16.69 3.00
N ALA A 99 15.50 -17.58 2.02
CA ALA A 99 15.71 -17.27 0.61
C ALA A 99 14.66 -16.32 -0.02
N ARG A 100 13.61 -15.92 0.72
CA ARG A 100 12.65 -14.90 0.27
C ARG A 100 13.13 -13.47 0.54
N TYR A 101 14.22 -13.31 1.30
CA TYR A 101 14.81 -12.04 1.64
C TYR A 101 16.20 -11.93 1.04
N ALA A 102 16.56 -10.73 0.65
CA ALA A 102 17.91 -10.41 0.24
C ALA A 102 18.26 -8.98 0.68
N SER A 103 19.45 -8.81 1.20
CA SER A 103 20.02 -7.50 1.52
C SER A 103 20.56 -6.87 0.25
N VAL A 104 20.06 -5.69 -0.09
CA VAL A 104 20.57 -4.84 -1.16
C VAL A 104 21.47 -3.79 -0.53
N SER A 105 22.74 -3.70 -0.96
CA SER A 105 23.72 -2.73 -0.45
C SER A 105 24.08 -1.76 -1.55
N ALA A 106 23.98 -0.47 -1.26
CA ALA A 106 24.32 0.64 -2.16
C ALA A 106 25.81 0.97 -2.01
N LEU A 107 26.61 0.76 -3.07
CA LEU A 107 28.06 0.93 -3.05
C LEU A 107 28.53 2.22 -3.70
N ALA A 108 27.96 2.60 -4.84
CA ALA A 108 28.37 3.78 -5.60
C ALA A 108 27.16 4.50 -6.19
N ILE A 109 27.31 5.80 -6.46
CA ILE A 109 26.29 6.63 -7.10
C ILE A 109 25.95 6.08 -8.48
N GLY A 110 24.65 5.98 -8.79
CA GLY A 110 24.19 5.50 -10.09
C GLY A 110 22.88 4.72 -10.00
N SER A 111 22.65 3.88 -11.00
CA SER A 111 21.42 3.07 -11.07
C SER A 111 21.75 1.62 -11.42
N SER A 112 21.08 0.70 -10.75
CA SER A 112 21.13 -0.74 -10.99
C SER A 112 19.72 -1.32 -10.99
N VAL A 113 19.56 -2.52 -11.58
CA VAL A 113 18.31 -3.27 -11.54
C VAL A 113 18.56 -4.61 -10.84
N ILE A 114 17.88 -4.83 -9.74
CA ILE A 114 17.87 -6.13 -9.10
C ILE A 114 16.79 -6.97 -9.77
N THR A 115 17.19 -8.04 -10.42
CA THR A 115 16.30 -9.03 -11.03
C THR A 115 16.12 -10.20 -10.07
N VAL A 116 14.87 -10.57 -9.82
CA VAL A 116 14.51 -11.67 -8.94
C VAL A 116 13.79 -12.73 -9.75
N THR A 117 14.43 -13.87 -9.92
CA THR A 117 13.89 -15.02 -10.66
C THR A 117 13.31 -16.01 -9.68
N VAL A 118 12.01 -16.29 -9.83
CA VAL A 118 11.27 -17.29 -9.05
C VAL A 118 11.03 -18.52 -9.93
N LYS A 119 11.60 -19.68 -9.55
CA LYS A 119 11.48 -20.94 -10.28
C LYS A 119 10.75 -22.00 -9.47
N LYS A 120 10.04 -22.91 -10.16
CA LYS A 120 9.51 -24.17 -9.62
C LYS A 120 10.15 -25.33 -10.41
N GLY A 121 11.14 -26.00 -9.81
CA GLY A 121 12.03 -26.88 -10.54
C GLY A 121 12.75 -26.11 -11.66
N LYS A 122 12.72 -26.62 -12.88
CA LYS A 122 13.33 -25.98 -14.07
C LYS A 122 12.50 -24.82 -14.64
N LYS A 123 11.18 -24.73 -14.33
CA LYS A 123 10.27 -23.74 -14.92
C LYS A 123 10.36 -22.39 -14.20
N VAL A 124 10.55 -21.30 -14.94
CA VAL A 124 10.44 -19.92 -14.41
C VAL A 124 8.96 -19.61 -14.17
N VAL A 125 8.61 -19.32 -12.92
CA VAL A 125 7.26 -18.91 -12.50
C VAL A 125 7.07 -17.43 -12.72
N ARG A 126 8.09 -16.63 -12.36
CA ARG A 126 8.07 -15.16 -12.51
C ARG A 126 9.46 -14.56 -12.45
N ASN A 127 9.67 -13.52 -13.27
CA ASN A 127 10.76 -12.58 -13.15
C ASN A 127 10.21 -11.26 -12.59
N LEU A 128 10.84 -10.78 -11.53
CA LEU A 128 10.50 -9.52 -10.87
C LEU A 128 11.70 -8.60 -10.96
N LYS A 129 11.45 -7.29 -11.06
CA LYS A 129 12.51 -6.28 -11.15
C LYS A 129 12.31 -5.22 -10.09
N CYS A 130 13.39 -4.85 -9.41
CA CYS A 130 13.48 -3.70 -8.53
C CYS A 130 14.54 -2.73 -9.09
N ARG A 131 14.14 -1.50 -9.42
CA ARG A 131 15.05 -0.45 -9.85
C ARG A 131 15.66 0.21 -8.63
N VAL A 132 16.97 0.20 -8.51
CA VAL A 132 17.74 0.84 -7.44
C VAL A 132 18.41 2.09 -8.01
N ARG A 133 18.16 3.23 -7.39
CA ARG A 133 18.89 4.48 -7.65
C ARG A 133 19.68 4.82 -6.39
N VAL A 134 20.97 4.93 -6.53
CA VAL A 134 21.88 5.31 -5.46
C VAL A 134 22.28 6.77 -5.66
N SER A 135 22.02 7.59 -4.66
CA SER A 135 22.38 9.01 -4.61
C SER A 135 23.53 9.26 -3.63
N PRO A 136 24.21 10.38 -3.72
CA PRO A 136 25.19 10.77 -2.71
C PRO A 136 24.52 11.01 -1.37
N ASN A 137 25.26 10.82 -0.29
CA ASN A 137 24.84 11.20 1.05
C ASN A 137 24.76 12.73 1.15
N ALA A 138 23.85 13.22 1.98
CA ALA A 138 23.79 14.63 2.29
C ALA A 138 25.05 15.08 3.08
N VAL A 139 25.51 16.28 2.80
CA VAL A 139 26.62 16.92 3.51
C VAL A 139 26.17 18.12 4.31
N SER A 140 24.97 18.64 4.04
CA SER A 140 24.36 19.71 4.83
C SER A 140 22.82 19.71 4.68
N ILE A 141 22.18 20.23 5.70
CA ILE A 141 20.74 20.54 5.71
C ILE A 141 20.55 21.95 6.30
N LYS A 142 19.63 22.71 5.77
CA LYS A 142 19.17 23.97 6.35
C LYS A 142 17.70 24.21 6.01
N PHE A 143 16.99 24.96 6.84
CA PHE A 143 15.69 25.48 6.45
C PHE A 143 15.85 26.63 5.46
N MET A 144 14.89 26.78 4.55
CA MET A 144 14.84 27.92 3.63
C MET A 144 14.61 29.22 4.42
N LYS A 145 13.78 29.15 5.47
CA LYS A 145 13.56 30.21 6.45
C LYS A 145 13.85 29.66 7.84
N ASN A 146 14.67 30.34 8.62
CA ASN A 146 15.01 29.96 10.00
C ASN A 146 14.03 30.52 11.04
N GLN A 147 13.10 31.39 10.62
CA GLN A 147 11.99 31.89 11.43
C GLN A 147 10.71 31.93 10.58
N VAL A 148 9.60 31.49 11.16
CA VAL A 148 8.29 31.43 10.49
C VAL A 148 7.19 31.72 11.51
N SER A 149 6.23 32.58 11.13
CA SER A 149 5.02 32.80 11.92
C SER A 149 3.86 32.01 11.33
N VAL A 150 3.09 31.33 12.18
CA VAL A 150 1.95 30.50 11.81
C VAL A 150 0.74 30.95 12.63
N PRO A 151 -0.35 31.40 12.01
CA PRO A 151 -1.56 31.72 12.76
C PRO A 151 -2.10 30.47 13.49
N LEU A 152 -2.77 30.69 14.62
CA LEU A 152 -3.39 29.60 15.38
C LEU A 152 -4.29 28.74 14.50
N SER A 153 -4.20 27.42 14.65
CA SER A 153 -4.94 26.42 13.86
C SER A 153 -4.65 26.40 12.35
N GLN A 154 -3.71 27.22 11.86
CA GLN A 154 -3.27 27.21 10.47
C GLN A 154 -2.07 26.29 10.27
N ARG A 155 -1.84 25.91 9.00
CA ARG A 155 -0.75 25.03 8.60
C ARG A 155 0.21 25.77 7.70
N THR A 156 1.49 25.55 7.91
CA THR A 156 2.56 26.10 7.06
C THR A 156 3.59 25.00 6.81
N ARG A 157 4.05 24.88 5.57
CA ARG A 157 5.11 23.95 5.24
C ARG A 157 6.47 24.61 5.45
N LEU A 158 7.33 23.98 6.24
CA LEU A 158 8.72 24.33 6.38
C LEU A 158 9.53 23.64 5.29
N GLU A 159 10.20 24.42 4.44
CA GLU A 159 11.03 23.88 3.37
C GLU A 159 12.48 23.76 3.82
N THR A 160 13.09 22.59 3.54
CA THR A 160 14.49 22.32 3.81
C THR A 160 15.30 22.26 2.53
N ILE A 161 16.52 22.74 2.58
CA ILE A 161 17.54 22.64 1.51
C ILE A 161 18.58 21.64 1.97
N ILE A 162 18.72 20.56 1.21
CA ILE A 162 19.69 19.50 1.45
C ILE A 162 20.75 19.56 0.33
N LYS A 163 22.01 19.52 0.69
CA LYS A 163 23.10 19.47 -0.30
C LYS A 163 23.89 18.17 -0.18
N PRO A 164 24.33 17.57 -1.31
CA PRO A 164 23.98 18.00 -2.65
C PRO A 164 22.48 17.79 -2.94
N ASN A 165 21.90 18.59 -3.83
CA ASN A 165 20.49 18.51 -4.22
C ASN A 165 20.10 17.18 -4.89
N THR A 166 21.09 16.35 -5.24
CA THR A 166 20.91 14.99 -5.77
C THR A 166 20.77 13.94 -4.69
N SER A 167 20.98 14.29 -3.40
CA SER A 167 20.71 13.37 -2.29
C SER A 167 19.24 13.00 -2.23
N ALA A 168 18.96 11.72 -1.97
CA ALA A 168 17.59 11.21 -1.80
C ALA A 168 17.17 11.15 -0.33
N GLU A 169 18.00 11.68 0.58
CA GLU A 169 17.69 11.69 2.01
C GLU A 169 16.50 12.59 2.31
N ARG A 170 15.76 12.22 3.34
CA ARG A 170 14.64 13.00 3.86
C ARG A 170 14.83 13.24 5.33
N PRO A 171 14.60 14.45 5.80
CA PRO A 171 14.73 14.77 7.23
C PRO A 171 13.53 14.19 8.00
N VAL A 172 13.79 13.86 9.24
CA VAL A 172 12.79 13.67 10.28
C VAL A 172 12.62 15.01 10.97
N PHE A 173 11.38 15.41 11.26
CA PHE A 173 11.05 16.65 11.90
C PHE A 173 10.54 16.41 13.32
N GLU A 174 10.98 17.25 14.26
CA GLU A 174 10.57 17.20 15.65
C GLU A 174 10.27 18.61 16.15
N SER A 175 9.25 18.74 17.00
CA SER A 175 8.91 19.97 17.71
C SER A 175 9.48 19.91 19.11
N SER A 176 10.08 21.02 19.59
CA SER A 176 10.52 21.12 20.98
C SER A 176 9.35 21.19 21.96
N ASP A 177 8.15 21.59 21.49
CA ASP A 177 6.93 21.63 22.29
C ASP A 177 5.69 21.45 21.40
N GLU A 178 5.11 20.26 21.44
CA GLU A 178 3.91 19.91 20.65
C GLU A 178 2.63 20.58 21.18
N SER A 179 2.66 21.12 22.40
CA SER A 179 1.54 21.91 22.94
C SER A 179 1.41 23.28 22.27
N ILE A 180 2.51 23.80 21.69
CA ILE A 180 2.56 25.06 20.94
C ILE A 180 2.39 24.80 19.45
N ALA A 181 3.18 23.89 18.87
CA ALA A 181 3.04 23.52 17.47
C ALA A 181 3.46 22.06 17.23
N ILE A 182 2.72 21.36 16.36
CA ILE A 182 3.03 20.02 15.91
C ILE A 182 3.58 20.07 14.48
N VAL A 183 4.44 19.09 14.14
CA VAL A 183 5.02 18.95 12.80
C VAL A 183 4.87 17.51 12.31
N ASN A 184 4.55 17.32 11.04
CA ASN A 184 4.46 16.00 10.43
C ASN A 184 5.76 15.64 9.66
N SER A 185 5.86 14.38 9.20
CA SER A 185 6.99 13.84 8.42
C SER A 185 7.27 14.59 7.10
N ARG A 186 6.36 15.43 6.62
CA ARG A 186 6.54 16.26 5.42
C ARG A 186 6.99 17.70 5.74
N GLY A 187 7.25 18.00 7.01
CA GLY A 187 7.61 19.35 7.46
C GLY A 187 6.45 20.35 7.47
N VAL A 188 5.20 19.84 7.51
CA VAL A 188 4.04 20.72 7.67
C VAL A 188 3.81 20.95 9.16
N VAL A 189 3.94 22.19 9.60
CA VAL A 189 3.68 22.64 10.97
C VAL A 189 2.26 23.14 11.09
N MET A 190 1.62 22.86 12.23
CA MET A 190 0.32 23.38 12.60
C MET A 190 0.42 24.05 13.98
N GLY A 191 -0.04 25.31 14.09
CA GLY A 191 -0.13 26.02 15.37
C GLY A 191 -1.24 25.44 16.25
N VAL A 192 -0.91 25.07 17.49
CA VAL A 192 -1.82 24.49 18.49
C VAL A 192 -2.22 25.50 19.55
N SER A 193 -1.27 26.28 20.05
CA SER A 193 -1.50 27.40 20.98
C SER A 193 -0.51 28.55 20.74
N PRO A 194 -0.84 29.78 21.08
CA PRO A 194 0.08 30.91 20.94
C PRO A 194 1.37 30.69 21.72
N GLY A 195 2.51 31.01 21.11
CA GLY A 195 3.83 30.79 21.70
C GLY A 195 4.91 30.66 20.65
N THR A 196 6.12 30.37 21.09
CA THR A 196 7.29 30.15 20.22
C THR A 196 7.91 28.80 20.52
N VAL A 197 8.24 28.06 19.45
CA VAL A 197 8.78 26.69 19.51
C VAL A 197 9.86 26.53 18.47
N THR A 198 10.81 25.63 18.72
CA THR A 198 11.82 25.26 17.75
C THR A 198 11.45 23.95 17.03
N ILE A 199 11.40 23.98 15.70
CA ILE A 199 11.28 22.79 14.88
C ILE A 199 12.67 22.39 14.40
N THR A 200 13.06 21.15 14.71
CA THR A 200 14.34 20.58 14.29
C THR A 200 14.12 19.58 13.15
N ALA A 201 14.94 19.68 12.10
CA ALA A 201 15.00 18.74 10.99
C ALA A 201 16.31 17.97 11.06
N THR A 202 16.25 16.63 11.14
CA THR A 202 17.42 15.73 11.30
C THR A 202 17.54 14.76 10.13
N LEU A 203 18.72 14.69 9.49
CA LEU A 203 19.09 13.62 8.56
C LEU A 203 19.81 12.52 9.35
N LEU A 204 19.15 11.38 9.55
CA LEU A 204 19.61 10.31 10.45
C LEU A 204 20.91 9.64 9.99
N SER A 205 21.19 9.63 8.68
CA SER A 205 22.37 8.93 8.11
C SER A 205 23.71 9.48 8.63
N ARG A 206 23.77 10.78 8.91
CA ARG A 206 24.96 11.48 9.40
C ARG A 206 24.69 12.41 10.58
N ASN A 207 23.53 12.30 11.17
CA ASN A 207 23.08 13.16 12.28
C ASN A 207 23.22 14.67 11.98
N LEU A 208 22.93 15.05 10.73
CA LEU A 208 22.94 16.47 10.33
C LEU A 208 21.62 17.11 10.72
N THR A 209 21.67 18.23 11.44
CA THR A 209 20.49 18.93 11.96
C THR A 209 20.39 20.34 11.43
N ALA A 210 19.15 20.84 11.37
CA ALA A 210 18.83 22.26 11.17
C ALA A 210 17.64 22.62 12.05
N SER A 211 17.57 23.90 12.48
CA SER A 211 16.50 24.39 13.34
C SER A 211 15.78 25.57 12.71
N CYS A 212 14.49 25.66 12.96
CA CYS A 212 13.62 26.77 12.57
C CYS A 212 12.78 27.19 13.77
N VAL A 213 12.79 28.46 14.08
CA VAL A 213 11.92 29.05 15.12
C VAL A 213 10.55 29.28 14.53
N VAL A 214 9.52 28.71 15.15
CA VAL A 214 8.13 28.90 14.76
C VAL A 214 7.39 29.65 15.84
N THR A 215 6.80 30.81 15.49
CA THR A 215 5.96 31.59 16.36
C THR A 215 4.50 31.39 15.98
N VAL A 216 3.71 30.80 16.86
CA VAL A 216 2.27 30.66 16.70
C VAL A 216 1.60 31.97 17.18
N LEU A 217 0.99 32.66 16.22
CA LEU A 217 0.28 33.91 16.50
C LEU A 217 -1.11 33.62 17.06
N PRO A 218 -1.59 34.43 18.02
CA PRO A 218 -2.97 34.33 18.49
C PRO A 218 -3.95 34.56 17.33
N ASP A 219 -5.14 34.01 17.44
CA ASP A 219 -6.20 34.27 16.46
C ASP A 219 -6.62 35.75 16.56
N SER A 220 -6.43 36.49 15.47
CA SER A 220 -6.78 37.93 15.41
C SER A 220 -8.31 38.18 15.45
N THR A 221 -9.11 37.10 15.43
CA THR A 221 -10.58 37.20 15.48
C THR A 221 -11.17 37.01 16.88
N THR A 222 -10.34 36.73 17.92
CA THR A 222 -10.85 36.52 19.29
C THR A 222 -10.39 37.60 20.26
N SER A 223 -10.88 38.82 20.06
CA SER A 223 -11.28 39.66 21.18
C SER A 223 -12.66 39.19 21.68
N SER A 224 -12.82 37.93 22.14
CA SER A 224 -13.97 37.46 22.92
C SER A 224 -13.86 35.95 23.19
N THR A 225 -13.63 35.63 24.44
CA THR A 225 -14.01 34.41 25.16
C THR A 225 -14.61 33.30 24.33
N LYS A 226 -13.79 32.25 23.96
CA LYS A 226 -14.32 30.97 23.53
C LYS A 226 -13.57 29.78 24.14
N PRO A 227 -14.29 28.70 24.45
CA PRO A 227 -13.87 27.72 25.43
C PRO A 227 -12.81 26.73 24.88
N LYS A 228 -11.91 26.34 25.78
CA LYS A 228 -10.85 25.34 25.72
C LYS A 228 -11.24 24.00 24.96
N LYS A 229 -12.53 23.70 24.94
CA LYS A 229 -13.09 22.44 24.37
C LYS A 229 -12.87 22.24 22.85
N TYR A 230 -12.71 23.33 22.08
CA TYR A 230 -12.54 23.26 20.62
C TYR A 230 -11.12 22.83 20.21
N TYR A 231 -10.13 23.21 20.99
CA TYR A 231 -8.73 22.91 20.69
C TYR A 231 -8.33 21.46 21.02
N GLU A 232 -8.89 20.91 22.09
CA GLU A 232 -8.69 19.52 22.47
C GLU A 232 -9.18 18.56 21.35
N LYS A 233 -10.34 18.84 20.75
CA LYS A 233 -10.90 18.02 19.67
C LYS A 233 -10.04 18.06 18.40
N LYS A 234 -9.43 19.20 18.05
CA LYS A 234 -8.52 19.32 16.90
C LYS A 234 -7.16 18.68 17.16
N LYS A 235 -6.66 18.72 18.39
CA LYS A 235 -5.43 18.04 18.79
C LYS A 235 -5.56 16.53 18.61
N LEU A 236 -6.67 15.93 19.05
CA LEU A 236 -6.95 14.51 18.88
C LEU A 236 -7.05 14.10 17.39
N GLN A 237 -7.66 14.92 16.54
CA GLN A 237 -7.74 14.68 15.10
C GLN A 237 -6.38 14.78 14.40
N SER A 238 -5.49 15.67 14.84
CA SER A 238 -4.15 15.79 14.25
C SER A 238 -3.22 14.65 14.65
N ILE A 239 -3.35 14.12 15.87
CA ILE A 239 -2.62 12.93 16.34
C ILE A 239 -3.08 11.69 15.54
N ALA A 240 -4.39 11.51 15.31
CA ALA A 240 -4.93 10.44 14.50
C ALA A 240 -4.45 10.50 13.04
N TYR A 241 -4.22 11.70 12.49
CA TYR A 241 -3.70 11.89 11.13
C TYR A 241 -2.19 11.56 11.02
N GLN A 242 -1.43 11.78 12.11
CA GLN A 242 0.00 11.39 12.15
C GLN A 242 0.21 9.89 12.24
N SER A 243 -0.67 9.16 12.95
CA SER A 243 -0.59 7.70 13.06
C SER A 243 -0.98 6.98 11.75
N ALA A 244 -1.76 7.60 10.87
CA ALA A 244 -2.12 7.04 9.58
C ALA A 244 -1.00 7.14 8.51
N ASP A 245 -0.04 8.07 8.68
CA ASP A 245 1.11 8.25 7.78
C ASP A 245 2.29 7.30 8.12
N THR A 246 2.22 6.52 9.21
CA THR A 246 3.29 5.63 9.70
C THR A 246 3.01 4.14 9.43
N LEU A 247 1.88 3.79 8.83
CA LEU A 247 1.53 2.44 8.35
C LEU A 247 1.66 2.36 6.79
#